data_89c0d718fb26d2233a4c5c1654d0a0d2
#
_entry.id   89c0d718fb26d2233a4c5c1654d0a0d2
#
_cell.length_a   1.000
_cell.length_b   1.000
_cell.length_c   1.000
_cell.angle_alpha   90.00
_cell.angle_beta   90.00
_cell.angle_gamma   90.00
#
_symmetry.space_group_name_H-M   'P 1'
#
loop_
_entity.id
_entity.type
_entity.pdbx_description
1 polymer ?
#
loop_
_entity_poly.entity_id
_entity_poly.type
_entity_poly.pdbx_seq_one_letter_code
_entity_poly.pdbx_strand_id
1 'polypeptide(L)'
;MSLPSLLLVDDSDAILALERAILSGHYALNTASNGKEALEKVGRTQPAAILLDLSMPEMDGDEVLKRLKADPTTAPIPVIIISSEASRAEACLALGAELFLAKPFRADDLLSAVENALANARRRARAGSMALLRLTVGGLEFAIPLESVRQVILQPATRPLPLGPAYMSEFFELRGTPVCVLDLARRLEVAHRETVEERKLVILEIDDVPLALSVDAVQDPEEYQSSDIERRERVGAAGHGQLRDALVGMLRTGERPVPIFEPKAFATQELLHEAMDMLRAVGVERSA
;
A
#
# COMPACT_ATOMS: atom_id res chain seq x y z
N MET A 1 8.98 -19.03 5.52
CA MET A 1 8.55 -17.75 6.13
C MET A 1 8.73 -17.86 7.64
N SER A 2 9.30 -16.86 8.31
CA SER A 2 9.41 -16.85 9.78
C SER A 2 8.03 -16.62 10.40
N LEU A 3 7.77 -17.26 11.55
CA LEU A 3 6.54 -17.05 12.31
C LEU A 3 6.48 -15.61 12.84
N PRO A 4 5.30 -14.96 12.87
CA PRO A 4 5.13 -13.65 13.50
C PRO A 4 5.53 -13.71 14.99
N SER A 5 6.25 -12.69 15.46
CA SER A 5 6.71 -12.60 16.84
C SER A 5 5.66 -11.94 17.73
N LEU A 6 5.33 -12.53 18.87
CA LEU A 6 4.46 -11.95 19.90
C LEU A 6 5.24 -11.70 21.18
N LEU A 7 4.85 -10.65 21.92
CA LEU A 7 5.32 -10.40 23.28
C LEU A 7 4.16 -10.63 24.26
N LEU A 8 4.34 -11.57 25.19
CA LEU A 8 3.40 -11.90 26.25
C LEU A 8 3.87 -11.19 27.53
N VAL A 9 3.03 -10.40 28.15
CA VAL A 9 3.39 -9.57 29.33
C VAL A 9 2.40 -9.84 30.45
N ASP A 10 2.85 -10.55 31.46
CA ASP A 10 2.06 -10.92 32.65
C ASP A 10 3.03 -11.22 33.81
N ASP A 11 2.72 -10.84 35.02
CA ASP A 11 3.55 -11.10 36.20
C ASP A 11 3.37 -12.54 36.75
N SER A 12 2.38 -13.26 36.24
CA SER A 12 2.09 -14.65 36.60
C SER A 12 2.75 -15.62 35.62
N ASP A 13 3.76 -16.35 36.09
CA ASP A 13 4.40 -17.43 35.33
C ASP A 13 3.38 -18.49 34.84
N ALA A 14 2.32 -18.72 35.63
CA ALA A 14 1.28 -19.69 35.28
C ALA A 14 0.45 -19.21 34.07
N ILE A 15 0.12 -17.92 33.99
CA ILE A 15 -0.58 -17.33 32.84
C ILE A 15 0.33 -17.32 31.62
N LEU A 16 1.58 -16.87 31.78
CA LEU A 16 2.55 -16.92 30.67
C LEU A 16 2.75 -18.34 30.12
N ALA A 17 2.78 -19.35 31.00
CA ALA A 17 2.89 -20.74 30.59
C ALA A 17 1.63 -21.21 29.82
N LEU A 18 0.44 -20.81 30.25
CA LEU A 18 -0.83 -21.10 29.57
C LEU A 18 -0.89 -20.45 28.18
N GLU A 19 -0.60 -19.15 28.10
CA GLU A 19 -0.58 -18.41 26.83
C GLU A 19 0.45 -19.01 25.86
N ARG A 20 1.63 -19.32 26.35
CA ARG A 20 2.66 -20.03 25.56
C ARG A 20 2.21 -21.37 25.05
N ALA A 21 1.51 -22.16 25.88
CA ALA A 21 1.00 -23.47 25.47
C ALA A 21 -0.05 -23.34 24.36
N ILE A 22 -0.90 -22.32 24.41
CA ILE A 22 -1.93 -22.06 23.41
C ILE A 22 -1.30 -21.55 22.08
N LEU A 23 -0.36 -20.60 22.16
CA LEU A 23 0.15 -19.88 21.02
C LEU A 23 1.40 -20.51 20.37
N SER A 24 2.01 -21.50 21.06
CA SER A 24 3.20 -22.20 20.53
C SER A 24 2.84 -22.98 19.24
N GLY A 25 3.78 -22.98 18.30
CA GLY A 25 3.58 -23.59 16.97
C GLY A 25 2.92 -22.67 15.94
N HIS A 26 2.20 -21.62 16.37
CA HIS A 26 1.61 -20.60 15.50
C HIS A 26 2.43 -19.32 15.44
N TYR A 27 3.15 -18.99 16.53
CA TYR A 27 3.88 -17.73 16.69
C TYR A 27 5.25 -17.93 17.32
N ALA A 28 6.19 -17.02 17.07
CA ALA A 28 7.42 -16.90 17.81
C ALA A 28 7.15 -16.09 19.10
N LEU A 29 7.41 -16.66 20.28
CA LEU A 29 6.94 -16.09 21.54
C LEU A 29 8.11 -15.55 22.38
N ASN A 30 7.98 -14.29 22.79
CA ASN A 30 8.78 -13.64 23.82
C ASN A 30 7.89 -13.34 25.04
N THR A 31 8.46 -13.32 26.23
CA THR A 31 7.72 -13.03 27.47
C THR A 31 8.36 -11.87 28.21
N ALA A 32 7.59 -11.13 28.98
CA ALA A 32 8.05 -10.15 29.96
C ALA A 32 7.21 -10.29 31.23
N SER A 33 7.84 -10.15 32.40
CA SER A 33 7.22 -10.33 33.71
C SER A 33 6.73 -9.02 34.35
N ASN A 34 7.01 -7.88 33.73
CA ASN A 34 6.58 -6.56 34.20
C ASN A 34 6.61 -5.54 33.05
N GLY A 35 6.01 -4.36 33.29
CA GLY A 35 5.88 -3.32 32.28
C GLY A 35 7.19 -2.72 31.82
N LYS A 36 8.22 -2.62 32.68
CA LYS A 36 9.52 -2.08 32.33
C LYS A 36 10.27 -3.02 31.36
N GLU A 37 10.28 -4.29 31.68
CA GLU A 37 10.86 -5.32 30.81
C GLU A 37 10.14 -5.38 29.46
N ALA A 38 8.80 -5.23 29.48
CA ALA A 38 8.00 -5.18 28.27
C ALA A 38 8.45 -4.05 27.34
N LEU A 39 8.56 -2.81 27.82
CA LEU A 39 8.98 -1.66 27.04
C LEU A 39 10.41 -1.82 26.47
N GLU A 40 11.34 -2.36 27.25
CA GLU A 40 12.70 -2.66 26.78
C GLU A 40 12.70 -3.69 25.64
N LYS A 41 11.92 -4.76 25.78
CA LYS A 41 11.82 -5.81 24.77
C LYS A 41 11.14 -5.32 23.49
N VAL A 42 10.07 -4.53 23.60
CA VAL A 42 9.40 -3.95 22.44
C VAL A 42 10.36 -3.10 21.60
N GLY A 43 11.17 -2.25 22.25
CA GLY A 43 12.16 -1.41 21.55
C GLY A 43 13.23 -2.22 20.80
N ARG A 44 13.55 -3.44 21.27
CA ARG A 44 14.57 -4.29 20.65
C ARG A 44 14.03 -5.25 19.58
N THR A 45 12.83 -5.78 19.78
CA THR A 45 12.31 -6.90 18.98
C THR A 45 11.19 -6.50 18.02
N GLN A 46 10.54 -5.36 18.24
CA GLN A 46 9.38 -4.89 17.50
C GLN A 46 8.38 -6.02 17.17
N PRO A 47 7.69 -6.57 18.20
CA PRO A 47 6.79 -7.70 18.02
C PRO A 47 5.62 -7.33 17.11
N ALA A 48 5.07 -8.33 16.40
CA ALA A 48 3.89 -8.17 15.54
C ALA A 48 2.60 -7.86 16.34
N ALA A 49 2.54 -8.32 17.61
CA ALA A 49 1.49 -7.95 18.57
C ALA A 49 1.99 -8.13 20.01
N ILE A 50 1.31 -7.46 20.95
CA ILE A 50 1.60 -7.53 22.40
C ILE A 50 0.32 -7.99 23.10
N LEU A 51 0.45 -9.03 23.96
CA LEU A 51 -0.56 -9.45 24.92
C LEU A 51 -0.15 -8.85 26.27
N LEU A 52 -0.99 -8.04 26.88
CA LEU A 52 -0.62 -7.22 28.02
C LEU A 52 -1.63 -7.39 29.16
N ASP A 53 -1.16 -7.90 30.30
CA ASP A 53 -1.91 -7.82 31.55
C ASP A 53 -1.93 -6.39 32.11
N LEU A 54 -3.01 -6.03 32.80
CA LEU A 54 -3.13 -4.71 33.41
C LEU A 54 -2.54 -4.67 34.81
N SER A 55 -2.73 -5.72 35.60
CA SER A 55 -2.46 -5.72 37.03
C SER A 55 -1.10 -6.29 37.31
N MET A 56 -0.03 -5.52 37.07
CA MET A 56 1.34 -5.93 37.29
C MET A 56 2.03 -5.03 38.33
N PRO A 57 3.00 -5.58 39.12
CA PRO A 57 3.78 -4.77 40.05
C PRO A 57 4.70 -3.78 39.30
N GLU A 58 5.14 -2.73 39.99
CA GLU A 58 6.06 -1.67 39.55
C GLU A 58 5.49 -0.74 38.46
N MET A 59 4.89 -1.28 37.41
CA MET A 59 4.31 -0.51 36.32
C MET A 59 3.05 -1.20 35.82
N ASP A 60 1.90 -0.53 36.03
CA ASP A 60 0.58 -0.99 35.60
C ASP A 60 0.51 -1.04 34.06
N GLY A 61 -0.24 -2.01 33.52
CA GLY A 61 -0.40 -2.18 32.06
C GLY A 61 -1.00 -0.96 31.35
N ASP A 62 -1.83 -0.16 32.01
CA ASP A 62 -2.31 1.12 31.47
C ASP A 62 -1.18 2.09 31.17
N GLU A 63 -0.17 2.17 32.03
CA GLU A 63 1.00 3.03 31.82
C GLU A 63 1.87 2.51 30.67
N VAL A 64 2.02 1.17 30.57
CA VAL A 64 2.69 0.53 29.43
C VAL A 64 1.96 0.86 28.13
N LEU A 65 0.63 0.69 28.09
CA LEU A 65 -0.20 1.00 26.92
C LEU A 65 -0.03 2.46 26.48
N LYS A 66 -0.13 3.40 27.44
CA LYS A 66 0.04 4.83 27.16
C LYS A 66 1.40 5.14 26.53
N ARG A 67 2.48 4.57 27.07
CA ARG A 67 3.82 4.79 26.53
C ARG A 67 3.98 4.21 25.14
N LEU A 68 3.48 2.98 24.91
CA LEU A 68 3.50 2.35 23.60
C LEU A 68 2.74 3.17 22.55
N LYS A 69 1.59 3.75 22.92
CA LYS A 69 0.77 4.53 21.98
C LYS A 69 1.23 5.97 21.80
N ALA A 70 2.04 6.50 22.71
CA ALA A 70 2.65 7.83 22.60
C ALA A 70 3.91 7.85 21.69
N ASP A 71 4.59 6.71 21.52
CA ASP A 71 5.79 6.62 20.67
C ASP A 71 5.40 6.20 19.23
N PRO A 72 5.67 7.04 18.21
CA PRO A 72 5.36 6.73 16.81
C PRO A 72 5.92 5.41 16.30
N THR A 73 7.04 4.93 16.87
CA THR A 73 7.68 3.67 16.44
C THR A 73 6.95 2.44 16.97
N THR A 74 6.28 2.53 18.10
CA THR A 74 5.56 1.44 18.76
C THR A 74 4.04 1.58 18.68
N ALA A 75 3.51 2.78 18.45
CA ALA A 75 2.07 3.05 18.33
C ALA A 75 1.33 2.14 17.32
N PRO A 76 1.93 1.78 16.15
CA PRO A 76 1.28 0.89 15.20
C PRO A 76 1.13 -0.56 15.69
N ILE A 77 1.92 -1.00 16.69
CA ILE A 77 1.87 -2.36 17.20
C ILE A 77 0.52 -2.60 17.89
N PRO A 78 -0.28 -3.60 17.48
CA PRO A 78 -1.53 -3.93 18.14
C PRO A 78 -1.27 -4.47 19.56
N VAL A 79 -1.98 -3.92 20.53
CA VAL A 79 -1.95 -4.34 21.94
C VAL A 79 -3.29 -4.96 22.31
N ILE A 80 -3.26 -6.22 22.73
CA ILE A 80 -4.40 -6.99 23.23
C ILE A 80 -4.29 -6.97 24.75
N ILE A 81 -5.28 -6.38 25.42
CA ILE A 81 -5.34 -6.40 26.88
C ILE A 81 -5.94 -7.72 27.34
N ILE A 82 -5.32 -8.36 28.33
CA ILE A 82 -5.80 -9.62 28.91
C ILE A 82 -5.88 -9.40 30.43
N SER A 83 -7.09 -9.18 30.97
CA SER A 83 -7.25 -8.81 32.37
C SER A 83 -8.55 -9.35 32.99
N SER A 84 -8.53 -9.54 34.31
CA SER A 84 -9.73 -9.82 35.10
C SER A 84 -10.59 -8.58 35.38
N GLU A 85 -10.05 -7.38 35.12
CA GLU A 85 -10.70 -6.11 35.40
C GLU A 85 -11.51 -5.58 34.20
N ALA A 86 -12.63 -6.24 33.90
CA ALA A 86 -13.50 -5.88 32.77
C ALA A 86 -14.00 -4.42 32.81
N SER A 87 -14.05 -3.79 33.95
CA SER A 87 -14.41 -2.37 34.12
C SER A 87 -13.42 -1.40 33.48
N ARG A 88 -12.18 -1.82 33.23
CA ARG A 88 -11.15 -1.03 32.58
C ARG A 88 -11.13 -1.16 31.04
N ALA A 89 -11.95 -2.06 30.47
CA ALA A 89 -11.96 -2.36 29.04
C ALA A 89 -12.18 -1.11 28.17
N GLU A 90 -13.20 -0.31 28.49
CA GLU A 90 -13.54 0.90 27.72
C GLU A 90 -12.39 1.93 27.75
N ALA A 91 -11.77 2.13 28.91
CA ALA A 91 -10.65 3.04 29.06
C ALA A 91 -9.41 2.56 28.25
N CYS A 92 -9.11 1.26 28.27
CA CYS A 92 -8.02 0.70 27.49
C CYS A 92 -8.24 0.82 25.98
N LEU A 93 -9.47 0.56 25.51
CA LEU A 93 -9.83 0.75 24.10
C LEU A 93 -9.71 2.22 23.68
N ALA A 94 -10.15 3.16 24.52
CA ALA A 94 -10.01 4.60 24.29
C ALA A 94 -8.54 5.05 24.26
N LEU A 95 -7.65 4.37 25.00
CA LEU A 95 -6.19 4.60 24.97
C LEU A 95 -5.51 3.97 23.74
N GLY A 96 -6.25 3.24 22.89
CA GLY A 96 -5.73 2.66 21.65
C GLY A 96 -5.36 1.18 21.76
N ALA A 97 -5.83 0.46 22.78
CA ALA A 97 -5.78 -1.00 22.75
C ALA A 97 -6.59 -1.53 21.56
N GLU A 98 -6.11 -2.62 20.95
CA GLU A 98 -6.78 -3.24 19.79
C GLU A 98 -8.01 -4.04 20.22
N LEU A 99 -7.86 -4.81 21.29
CA LEU A 99 -8.87 -5.70 21.86
C LEU A 99 -8.70 -5.80 23.37
N PHE A 100 -9.78 -6.17 24.05
CA PHE A 100 -9.78 -6.55 25.45
C PHE A 100 -10.33 -7.97 25.59
N LEU A 101 -9.55 -8.85 26.22
CA LEU A 101 -9.93 -10.23 26.52
C LEU A 101 -10.01 -10.42 28.04
N ALA A 102 -11.21 -10.76 28.55
CA ALA A 102 -11.42 -10.95 29.98
C ALA A 102 -10.87 -12.31 30.44
N LYS A 103 -10.18 -12.33 31.60
CA LYS A 103 -9.82 -13.57 32.31
C LYS A 103 -11.03 -14.05 33.14
N PRO A 104 -11.32 -15.37 33.16
CA PRO A 104 -10.67 -16.46 32.46
C PRO A 104 -11.13 -16.53 31.00
N PHE A 105 -10.20 -16.87 30.10
CA PHE A 105 -10.45 -17.02 28.66
C PHE A 105 -10.26 -18.48 28.20
N ARG A 106 -10.82 -18.82 27.04
CA ARG A 106 -10.62 -20.10 26.39
C ARG A 106 -9.48 -20.00 25.37
N ALA A 107 -8.88 -21.13 25.02
CA ALA A 107 -7.81 -21.18 24.01
C ALA A 107 -8.24 -20.57 22.67
N ASP A 108 -9.45 -20.90 22.21
CA ASP A 108 -9.98 -20.41 20.94
C ASP A 108 -10.20 -18.89 20.96
N ASP A 109 -10.62 -18.34 22.12
CA ASP A 109 -10.81 -16.89 22.30
C ASP A 109 -9.49 -16.14 22.17
N LEU A 110 -8.41 -16.68 22.77
CA LEU A 110 -7.08 -16.08 22.71
C LEU A 110 -6.50 -16.15 21.29
N LEU A 111 -6.60 -17.32 20.61
CA LEU A 111 -6.17 -17.45 19.22
C LEU A 111 -6.90 -16.48 18.29
N SER A 112 -8.23 -16.42 18.40
CA SER A 112 -9.06 -15.51 17.60
C SER A 112 -8.73 -14.04 17.86
N ALA A 113 -8.47 -13.67 19.13
CA ALA A 113 -8.08 -12.30 19.49
C ALA A 113 -6.75 -11.89 18.82
N VAL A 114 -5.75 -12.78 18.85
CA VAL A 114 -4.44 -12.53 18.20
C VAL A 114 -4.58 -12.44 16.69
N GLU A 115 -5.31 -13.39 16.07
CA GLU A 115 -5.52 -13.38 14.61
C GLU A 115 -6.23 -12.11 14.15
N ASN A 116 -7.30 -11.70 14.85
CA ASN A 116 -8.05 -10.49 14.54
C ASN A 116 -7.17 -9.23 14.71
N ALA A 117 -6.38 -9.14 15.77
CA ALA A 117 -5.51 -8.00 16.02
C ALA A 117 -4.44 -7.87 14.90
N LEU A 118 -3.82 -8.98 14.50
CA LEU A 118 -2.84 -9.01 13.42
C LEU A 118 -3.47 -8.68 12.06
N ALA A 119 -4.68 -9.20 11.78
CA ALA A 119 -5.40 -8.92 10.55
C ALA A 119 -5.78 -7.43 10.44
N ASN A 120 -6.26 -6.83 11.54
CA ASN A 120 -6.58 -5.41 11.60
C ASN A 120 -5.35 -4.52 11.44
N ALA A 121 -4.24 -4.89 12.10
CA ALA A 121 -2.97 -4.16 11.95
C ALA A 121 -2.47 -4.20 10.50
N ARG A 122 -2.50 -5.37 9.85
CA ARG A 122 -2.16 -5.51 8.42
C ARG A 122 -3.09 -4.69 7.52
N ARG A 123 -4.39 -4.66 7.82
CA ARG A 123 -5.37 -3.86 7.06
C ARG A 123 -5.08 -2.37 7.20
N ARG A 124 -4.76 -1.88 8.43
CA ARG A 124 -4.35 -0.47 8.65
C ARG A 124 -3.04 -0.12 7.96
N ALA A 125 -2.05 -1.00 8.02
CA ALA A 125 -0.80 -0.81 7.31
C ALA A 125 -1.02 -0.70 5.79
N ARG A 126 -1.85 -1.57 5.22
CA ARG A 126 -2.24 -1.50 3.80
C ARG A 126 -3.05 -0.26 3.46
N ALA A 127 -3.97 0.18 4.31
CA ALA A 127 -4.73 1.42 4.11
C ALA A 127 -3.84 2.67 4.19
N GLY A 128 -2.71 2.58 4.88
CA GLY A 128 -1.67 3.62 4.95
C GLY A 128 -0.54 3.48 3.94
N SER A 129 -0.54 2.46 3.09
CA SER A 129 0.43 2.26 2.02
C SER A 129 -0.20 2.39 0.64
N MET A 130 0.61 2.75 -0.34
CA MET A 130 0.23 2.80 -1.75
C MET A 130 1.26 2.00 -2.55
N ALA A 131 0.80 1.00 -3.29
CA ALA A 131 1.65 0.32 -4.26
C ALA A 131 1.78 1.18 -5.51
N LEU A 132 2.99 1.53 -5.88
CA LEU A 132 3.29 2.39 -7.01
C LEU A 132 4.16 1.66 -8.02
N LEU A 133 3.90 1.94 -9.31
CA LEU A 133 4.76 1.57 -10.42
C LEU A 133 5.50 2.82 -10.88
N ARG A 134 6.84 2.79 -10.83
CA ARG A 134 7.68 3.91 -11.29
C ARG A 134 8.01 3.73 -12.77
N LEU A 135 7.87 4.81 -13.51
CA LEU A 135 8.00 4.87 -14.98
C LEU A 135 9.01 5.95 -15.36
N THR A 136 9.71 5.72 -16.46
CA THR A 136 10.63 6.71 -17.00
C THR A 136 10.31 6.96 -18.48
N VAL A 137 10.27 8.24 -18.88
CA VAL A 137 10.11 8.66 -20.26
C VAL A 137 10.93 9.93 -20.54
N GLY A 138 11.77 9.92 -21.55
CA GLY A 138 12.64 11.05 -21.90
C GLY A 138 13.59 11.47 -20.77
N GLY A 139 13.81 10.57 -19.78
CA GLY A 139 14.58 10.86 -18.56
C GLY A 139 13.78 11.54 -17.46
N LEU A 140 12.49 11.76 -17.65
CA LEU A 140 11.57 12.15 -16.60
C LEU A 140 11.09 10.90 -15.86
N GLU A 141 11.09 10.95 -14.53
CA GLU A 141 10.61 9.88 -13.67
C GLU A 141 9.30 10.29 -13.02
N PHE A 142 8.35 9.36 -12.98
CA PHE A 142 7.07 9.55 -12.30
C PHE A 142 6.53 8.19 -11.85
N ALA A 143 5.50 8.22 -11.02
CA ALA A 143 4.87 7.02 -10.51
C ALA A 143 3.36 7.06 -10.78
N ILE A 144 2.76 5.86 -10.90
CA ILE A 144 1.31 5.67 -10.98
C ILE A 144 0.87 4.60 -9.98
N PRO A 145 -0.37 4.65 -9.46
CA PRO A 145 -0.91 3.58 -8.63
C PRO A 145 -0.92 2.24 -9.36
N LEU A 146 -0.36 1.22 -8.73
CA LEU A 146 -0.27 -0.13 -9.32
C LEU A 146 -1.65 -0.73 -9.62
N GLU A 147 -2.68 -0.38 -8.83
CA GLU A 147 -4.06 -0.83 -9.03
C GLU A 147 -4.66 -0.42 -10.38
N SER A 148 -4.12 0.64 -10.99
CA SER A 148 -4.53 1.11 -12.31
C SER A 148 -3.87 0.33 -13.45
N VAL A 149 -2.87 -0.50 -13.16
CA VAL A 149 -2.06 -1.22 -14.14
C VAL A 149 -2.56 -2.64 -14.31
N ARG A 150 -2.96 -3.00 -15.51
CA ARG A 150 -3.34 -4.39 -15.84
C ARG A 150 -2.12 -5.27 -16.10
N GLN A 151 -1.21 -4.77 -16.92
CA GLN A 151 0.04 -5.48 -17.26
C GLN A 151 1.06 -4.53 -17.92
N VAL A 152 2.29 -4.99 -17.96
CA VAL A 152 3.39 -4.33 -18.70
C VAL A 152 3.90 -5.31 -19.73
N ILE A 153 4.07 -4.85 -20.99
CA ILE A 153 4.58 -5.64 -22.11
C ILE A 153 5.66 -4.88 -22.84
N LEU A 154 6.47 -5.57 -23.61
CA LEU A 154 7.29 -4.93 -24.66
C LEU A 154 6.37 -4.39 -25.74
N GLN A 155 6.77 -3.29 -26.39
CA GLN A 155 5.99 -2.70 -27.47
C GLN A 155 5.86 -3.69 -28.64
N PRO A 156 4.63 -4.16 -28.96
CA PRO A 156 4.40 -5.04 -30.10
C PRO A 156 4.39 -4.23 -31.40
N ALA A 157 4.27 -4.90 -32.53
CA ALA A 157 3.98 -4.24 -33.80
C ALA A 157 2.63 -3.51 -33.70
N THR A 158 2.61 -2.24 -34.04
CA THR A 158 1.45 -1.37 -34.02
C THR A 158 0.89 -1.12 -35.42
N ARG A 159 -0.36 -0.70 -35.47
CA ARG A 159 -1.02 -0.21 -36.69
C ARG A 159 -1.32 1.27 -36.55
N PRO A 160 -1.29 2.06 -37.64
CA PRO A 160 -1.64 3.47 -37.57
C PRO A 160 -3.12 3.63 -37.21
N LEU A 161 -3.42 4.57 -36.31
CA LEU A 161 -4.76 5.03 -35.97
C LEU A 161 -5.02 6.31 -36.77
N PRO A 162 -5.85 6.27 -37.83
CA PRO A 162 -6.18 7.46 -38.64
C PRO A 162 -6.90 8.50 -37.76
N LEU A 163 -6.61 9.77 -38.02
CA LEU A 163 -7.27 10.93 -37.39
C LEU A 163 -6.96 11.12 -35.90
N GLY A 164 -6.14 10.26 -35.30
CA GLY A 164 -5.69 10.42 -33.91
C GLY A 164 -4.73 11.61 -33.74
N PRO A 165 -4.68 12.23 -32.55
CA PRO A 165 -3.65 13.23 -32.26
C PRO A 165 -2.25 12.61 -32.33
N ALA A 166 -1.22 13.41 -32.59
CA ALA A 166 0.15 12.93 -32.82
C ALA A 166 0.68 12.02 -31.70
N TYR A 167 0.25 12.24 -30.46
CA TYR A 167 0.62 11.44 -29.30
C TYR A 167 -0.26 10.18 -29.12
N MET A 168 -1.27 9.94 -29.97
CA MET A 168 -2.11 8.73 -29.95
C MET A 168 -2.46 8.35 -31.40
N SER A 169 -1.44 8.02 -32.17
CA SER A 169 -1.55 7.74 -33.61
C SER A 169 -1.41 6.26 -33.97
N GLU A 170 -1.38 5.39 -32.98
CA GLU A 170 -1.16 3.95 -33.15
C GLU A 170 -2.06 3.13 -32.24
N PHE A 171 -2.36 1.90 -32.67
CA PHE A 171 -3.04 0.89 -31.86
C PHE A 171 -2.47 -0.51 -32.13
N PHE A 172 -2.77 -1.46 -31.27
CA PHE A 172 -2.49 -2.89 -31.45
C PHE A 172 -3.62 -3.74 -30.89
N GLU A 173 -3.62 -5.02 -31.16
CA GLU A 173 -4.59 -5.96 -30.63
C GLU A 173 -4.00 -6.74 -29.45
N LEU A 174 -4.64 -6.64 -28.28
CA LEU A 174 -4.31 -7.41 -27.12
C LEU A 174 -5.39 -8.46 -26.87
N ARG A 175 -5.10 -9.73 -27.19
CA ARG A 175 -6.06 -10.83 -27.05
C ARG A 175 -7.42 -10.57 -27.74
N GLY A 176 -7.37 -10.00 -28.94
CA GLY A 176 -8.58 -9.67 -29.69
C GLY A 176 -9.28 -8.35 -29.28
N THR A 177 -8.72 -7.64 -28.32
CA THR A 177 -9.22 -6.30 -27.93
C THR A 177 -8.30 -5.22 -28.49
N PRO A 178 -8.80 -4.24 -29.24
CA PRO A 178 -8.00 -3.13 -29.72
C PRO A 178 -7.63 -2.19 -28.57
N VAL A 179 -6.34 -1.81 -28.52
CA VAL A 179 -5.77 -0.95 -27.49
C VAL A 179 -5.03 0.19 -28.16
N CYS A 180 -5.45 1.43 -27.91
CA CYS A 180 -4.75 2.61 -28.40
C CYS A 180 -3.45 2.82 -27.62
N VAL A 181 -2.40 3.25 -28.33
CA VAL A 181 -1.12 3.58 -27.74
C VAL A 181 -1.00 5.10 -27.58
N LEU A 182 -0.88 5.55 -26.35
CA LEU A 182 -0.55 6.92 -26.00
C LEU A 182 0.98 7.01 -25.84
N ASP A 183 1.64 7.67 -26.78
CA ASP A 183 3.06 7.99 -26.72
C ASP A 183 3.28 9.10 -25.70
N LEU A 184 3.71 8.73 -24.52
CA LEU A 184 3.82 9.66 -23.40
C LEU A 184 4.99 10.66 -23.62
N ALA A 185 6.02 10.29 -24.33
CA ALA A 185 7.09 11.23 -24.68
C ALA A 185 6.58 12.35 -25.57
N ARG A 186 5.81 12.02 -26.61
CA ARG A 186 5.16 13.04 -27.46
C ARG A 186 4.15 13.88 -26.70
N ARG A 187 3.40 13.26 -25.78
CA ARG A 187 2.43 13.98 -24.92
C ARG A 187 3.08 14.98 -23.99
N LEU A 188 4.30 14.66 -23.50
CA LEU A 188 5.10 15.50 -22.61
C LEU A 188 6.09 16.40 -23.35
N GLU A 189 6.11 16.35 -24.69
CA GLU A 189 7.04 17.11 -25.54
C GLU A 189 8.51 16.81 -25.23
N VAL A 190 8.82 15.56 -24.90
CA VAL A 190 10.19 15.07 -24.67
C VAL A 190 10.53 14.00 -25.72
N ALA A 191 11.81 13.69 -25.88
CA ALA A 191 12.25 12.62 -26.74
C ALA A 191 12.40 11.32 -25.93
N HIS A 192 11.97 10.20 -26.49
CA HIS A 192 12.31 8.87 -25.97
C HIS A 192 13.82 8.68 -25.92
N ARG A 193 14.30 7.94 -24.93
CA ARG A 193 15.71 7.52 -24.83
C ARG A 193 15.94 6.13 -25.37
N GLU A 194 14.90 5.28 -25.39
CA GLU A 194 14.93 3.91 -25.86
C GLU A 194 14.41 3.79 -27.29
N THR A 195 14.90 2.79 -28.02
CA THR A 195 14.38 2.42 -29.35
C THR A 195 12.95 1.89 -29.23
N VAL A 196 12.19 1.85 -30.33
CA VAL A 196 10.80 1.38 -30.30
C VAL A 196 10.70 -0.05 -29.76
N GLU A 197 11.65 -0.91 -30.12
CA GLU A 197 11.68 -2.32 -29.70
C GLU A 197 11.99 -2.51 -28.21
N GLU A 198 12.66 -1.55 -27.57
CA GLU A 198 13.06 -1.58 -26.17
C GLU A 198 12.03 -0.95 -25.25
N ARG A 199 11.12 -0.13 -25.81
CA ARG A 199 10.05 0.54 -25.03
C ARG A 199 9.11 -0.44 -24.40
N LYS A 200 8.51 0.00 -23.31
CA LYS A 200 7.45 -0.74 -22.58
C LYS A 200 6.11 -0.10 -22.85
N LEU A 201 5.09 -0.93 -22.94
CA LEU A 201 3.71 -0.50 -22.89
C LEU A 201 3.13 -0.87 -21.53
N VAL A 202 2.69 0.14 -20.78
CA VAL A 202 1.94 -0.01 -19.55
C VAL A 202 0.46 0.01 -19.89
N ILE A 203 -0.19 -1.13 -19.79
CA ILE A 203 -1.63 -1.27 -20.10
C ILE A 203 -2.42 -0.86 -18.88
N LEU A 204 -3.21 0.17 -19.04
CA LEU A 204 -4.14 0.71 -18.05
C LEU A 204 -5.58 0.37 -18.42
N GLU A 205 -6.46 0.45 -17.45
CA GLU A 205 -7.90 0.45 -17.69
C GLU A 205 -8.50 1.72 -17.10
N ILE A 206 -9.08 2.53 -17.96
CA ILE A 206 -9.71 3.79 -17.57
C ILE A 206 -11.16 3.73 -18.02
N ASP A 207 -12.10 3.71 -17.06
CA ASP A 207 -13.54 3.64 -17.30
C ASP A 207 -13.91 2.53 -18.32
N ASP A 208 -13.38 1.30 -18.09
CA ASP A 208 -13.52 0.10 -18.92
C ASP A 208 -12.89 0.19 -20.33
N VAL A 209 -12.13 1.25 -20.62
CA VAL A 209 -11.39 1.42 -21.86
C VAL A 209 -9.90 1.08 -21.63
N PRO A 210 -9.34 0.09 -22.34
CA PRO A 210 -7.92 -0.22 -22.26
C PRO A 210 -7.12 0.84 -23.01
N LEU A 211 -6.07 1.35 -22.36
CA LEU A 211 -5.12 2.31 -22.92
C LEU A 211 -3.69 1.82 -22.64
N ALA A 212 -2.80 1.92 -23.60
CA ALA A 212 -1.39 1.62 -23.44
C ALA A 212 -0.56 2.90 -23.37
N LEU A 213 0.20 3.10 -22.31
CA LEU A 213 1.19 4.17 -22.22
C LEU A 213 2.53 3.65 -22.75
N SER A 214 3.09 4.29 -23.79
CA SER A 214 4.45 4.01 -24.26
C SER A 214 5.46 4.79 -23.41
N VAL A 215 6.37 4.05 -22.74
CA VAL A 215 7.40 4.58 -21.84
C VAL A 215 8.76 3.94 -22.13
N ASP A 216 9.84 4.60 -21.72
CA ASP A 216 11.19 4.09 -21.92
C ASP A 216 11.51 2.94 -20.97
N ALA A 217 11.19 3.09 -19.68
CA ALA A 217 11.47 2.07 -18.69
C ALA A 217 10.36 1.98 -17.62
N VAL A 218 10.28 0.81 -17.01
CA VAL A 218 9.38 0.50 -15.90
C VAL A 218 10.21 -0.19 -14.83
N GLN A 219 10.11 0.28 -13.58
CA GLN A 219 10.76 -0.35 -12.43
C GLN A 219 9.82 -1.38 -11.80
N ASP A 220 10.36 -2.25 -10.93
CA ASP A 220 9.55 -3.19 -10.17
C ASP A 220 8.57 -2.43 -9.26
N PRO A 221 7.33 -2.93 -9.08
CA PRO A 221 6.36 -2.32 -8.19
C PRO A 221 6.85 -2.33 -6.74
N GLU A 222 6.67 -1.21 -6.03
CA GLU A 222 7.03 -1.07 -4.63
C GLU A 222 5.87 -0.51 -3.80
N GLU A 223 5.78 -0.94 -2.53
CA GLU A 223 4.84 -0.38 -1.56
C GLU A 223 5.50 0.78 -0.79
N TYR A 224 4.84 1.93 -0.77
CA TYR A 224 5.27 3.13 -0.06
C TYR A 224 4.28 3.49 1.04
N GLN A 225 4.78 3.93 2.18
CA GLN A 225 3.94 4.40 3.27
C GLN A 225 3.38 5.79 2.96
N SER A 226 2.20 6.10 3.50
CA SER A 226 1.61 7.44 3.34
C SER A 226 2.49 8.57 3.88
N SER A 227 3.42 8.26 4.80
CA SER A 227 4.45 9.19 5.29
C SER A 227 5.46 9.59 4.23
N ASP A 228 5.71 8.71 3.25
CA ASP A 228 6.67 8.91 2.17
C ASP A 228 6.07 9.70 1.01
N ILE A 229 4.74 9.92 1.06
CA ILE A 229 3.98 10.60 0.03
C ILE A 229 3.50 11.96 0.55
N GLU A 230 4.02 13.04 -0.03
CA GLU A 230 3.51 14.38 0.19
C GLU A 230 2.30 14.62 -0.71
N ARG A 231 1.11 14.77 -0.11
CA ARG A 231 -0.14 15.00 -0.87
C ARG A 231 -0.13 16.35 -1.58
N ARG A 232 -0.83 16.43 -2.71
CA ARG A 232 -0.95 17.62 -3.57
C ARG A 232 -1.23 18.92 -2.81
N GLU A 233 -2.04 18.89 -1.77
CA GLU A 233 -2.41 20.08 -0.96
C GLU A 233 -1.20 20.81 -0.35
N ARG A 234 -0.07 20.08 -0.16
CA ARG A 234 1.19 20.62 0.39
C ARG A 234 2.23 20.90 -0.69
N VAL A 235 2.07 20.32 -1.87
CA VAL A 235 2.95 20.57 -3.02
C VAL A 235 2.49 21.85 -3.68
N GLY A 236 3.18 22.95 -3.44
CA GLY A 236 2.89 24.24 -4.08
C GLY A 236 2.86 24.13 -5.61
N ALA A 237 2.32 25.16 -6.26
CA ALA A 237 1.96 25.22 -7.69
C ALA A 237 3.11 25.01 -8.71
N ALA A 238 3.97 24.02 -8.52
CA ALA A 238 5.04 23.66 -9.44
C ALA A 238 4.52 22.64 -10.48
N GLY A 239 4.26 23.08 -11.67
CA GLY A 239 3.85 22.26 -12.83
C GLY A 239 3.14 23.08 -13.88
N HIS A 240 3.47 22.88 -15.15
CA HIS A 240 2.86 23.58 -16.27
C HIS A 240 1.88 22.65 -16.98
N GLY A 241 0.65 23.12 -17.30
CA GLY A 241 -0.28 22.47 -18.19
C GLY A 241 -1.27 21.46 -17.57
N GLN A 242 -1.91 20.67 -18.42
CA GLN A 242 -3.02 19.73 -18.13
C GLN A 242 -2.66 18.62 -17.11
N LEU A 243 -1.36 18.27 -16.95
CA LEU A 243 -0.90 17.28 -15.98
C LEU A 243 -0.96 17.77 -14.52
N ARG A 244 -1.19 19.06 -14.30
CA ARG A 244 -1.29 19.63 -12.96
C ARG A 244 -2.46 19.07 -12.17
N ASP A 245 -3.58 18.83 -12.83
CA ASP A 245 -4.80 18.29 -12.20
C ASP A 245 -4.70 16.79 -11.93
N ALA A 246 -3.77 16.14 -12.58
CA ALA A 246 -3.40 14.75 -12.48
C ALA A 246 -2.49 14.39 -11.31
N LEU A 247 -1.81 15.36 -10.75
CA LEU A 247 -0.85 15.15 -9.68
C LEU A 247 -1.57 14.78 -8.39
N VAL A 248 -1.37 13.55 -7.94
CA VAL A 248 -1.88 13.03 -6.65
C VAL A 248 -0.99 13.46 -5.50
N GLY A 249 0.30 13.46 -5.71
CA GLY A 249 1.30 13.79 -4.71
C GLY A 249 2.73 13.65 -5.22
N MET A 250 3.68 13.76 -4.30
CA MET A 250 5.10 13.59 -4.57
C MET A 250 5.64 12.50 -3.65
N LEU A 251 6.27 11.48 -4.23
CA LEU A 251 6.98 10.47 -3.47
C LEU A 251 8.35 11.02 -3.05
N ARG A 252 8.63 11.02 -1.75
CA ARG A 252 9.87 11.52 -1.16
C ARG A 252 10.81 10.39 -0.76
N THR A 253 11.21 9.57 -1.72
CA THR A 253 12.21 8.52 -1.54
C THR A 253 13.40 8.81 -2.45
N GLY A 254 14.60 8.91 -1.87
CA GLY A 254 15.82 9.23 -2.61
C GLY A 254 16.12 10.74 -2.72
N GLU A 255 17.06 11.08 -3.60
CA GLU A 255 17.57 12.46 -3.76
C GLU A 255 16.59 13.41 -4.46
N ARG A 256 15.68 12.89 -5.26
CA ARG A 256 14.71 13.68 -6.03
C ARG A 256 13.29 13.19 -5.78
N PRO A 257 12.35 14.10 -5.48
CA PRO A 257 10.96 13.73 -5.34
C PRO A 257 10.38 13.27 -6.68
N VAL A 258 9.63 12.15 -6.67
CA VAL A 258 9.00 11.57 -7.85
C VAL A 258 7.51 11.93 -7.84
N PRO A 259 6.98 12.61 -8.88
CA PRO A 259 5.56 12.93 -8.95
C PRO A 259 4.72 11.68 -9.16
N ILE A 260 3.58 11.62 -8.44
CA ILE A 260 2.60 10.55 -8.56
C ILE A 260 1.41 11.09 -9.33
N PHE A 261 1.08 10.47 -10.46
CA PHE A 261 -0.03 10.87 -11.30
C PHE A 261 -1.16 9.85 -11.27
N GLU A 262 -2.40 10.34 -11.33
CA GLU A 262 -3.56 9.52 -11.60
C GLU A 262 -3.62 9.20 -13.11
N PRO A 263 -3.74 7.91 -13.52
CA PRO A 263 -3.77 7.54 -14.93
C PRO A 263 -4.85 8.22 -15.76
N LYS A 264 -6.02 8.50 -15.19
CA LYS A 264 -7.13 9.25 -15.83
C LYS A 264 -6.72 10.62 -16.37
N ALA A 265 -5.62 11.14 -15.90
CA ALA A 265 -5.10 12.42 -16.30
C ALA A 265 -4.28 12.41 -17.58
N PHE A 266 -3.77 11.24 -17.98
CA PHE A 266 -3.09 11.11 -19.26
C PHE A 266 -4.08 11.06 -20.44
N ALA A 267 -5.32 10.60 -20.17
CA ALA A 267 -6.37 10.51 -21.18
C ALA A 267 -7.71 10.97 -20.57
N THR A 268 -8.26 12.06 -21.08
CA THR A 268 -9.60 12.51 -20.71
C THR A 268 -10.65 11.55 -21.26
N GLN A 269 -11.84 11.51 -20.67
CA GLN A 269 -12.95 10.72 -21.19
C GLN A 269 -13.26 11.04 -22.66
N GLU A 270 -13.17 12.29 -23.06
CA GLU A 270 -13.36 12.73 -24.45
C GLU A 270 -12.34 12.07 -25.38
N LEU A 271 -11.06 12.10 -25.01
CA LEU A 271 -10.00 11.48 -25.78
C LEU A 271 -10.18 9.95 -25.90
N LEU A 272 -10.63 9.29 -24.82
CA LEU A 272 -10.91 7.86 -24.85
C LEU A 272 -12.10 7.51 -25.75
N HIS A 273 -13.17 8.31 -25.71
CA HIS A 273 -14.32 8.14 -26.61
C HIS A 273 -13.93 8.36 -28.08
N GLU A 274 -13.20 9.42 -28.39
CA GLU A 274 -12.65 9.67 -29.73
C GLU A 274 -11.80 8.49 -30.21
N ALA A 275 -10.91 7.97 -29.36
CA ALA A 275 -10.09 6.81 -29.67
C ALA A 275 -10.92 5.57 -30.00
N MET A 276 -11.96 5.30 -29.23
CA MET A 276 -12.87 4.18 -29.47
C MET A 276 -13.68 4.33 -30.74
N ASP A 277 -14.16 5.55 -31.06
CA ASP A 277 -14.87 5.83 -32.30
C ASP A 277 -13.95 5.68 -33.51
N MET A 278 -12.70 6.12 -33.43
CA MET A 278 -11.69 5.90 -34.46
C MET A 278 -11.42 4.40 -34.70
N LEU A 279 -11.33 3.60 -33.63
CA LEU A 279 -11.14 2.13 -33.75
C LEU A 279 -12.33 1.47 -34.44
N ARG A 280 -13.57 1.89 -34.13
CA ARG A 280 -14.80 1.43 -34.81
C ARG A 280 -14.81 1.82 -36.29
N ALA A 281 -14.38 3.05 -36.61
CA ALA A 281 -14.32 3.55 -37.99
C ALA A 281 -13.33 2.78 -38.88
N VAL A 282 -12.26 2.20 -38.31
CA VAL A 282 -11.29 1.33 -39.01
C VAL A 282 -11.70 -0.16 -39.00
N GLY A 283 -12.92 -0.49 -38.57
CA GLY A 283 -13.48 -1.84 -38.63
C GLY A 283 -12.91 -2.80 -37.58
N VAL A 284 -12.35 -2.26 -36.50
CA VAL A 284 -11.86 -3.06 -35.37
C VAL A 284 -12.96 -3.09 -34.30
N GLU A 285 -13.85 -4.09 -34.39
CA GLU A 285 -14.87 -4.32 -33.37
C GLU A 285 -14.31 -5.15 -32.22
N ARG A 286 -14.78 -4.91 -30.98
CA ARG A 286 -14.55 -5.83 -29.87
C ARG A 286 -15.15 -7.20 -30.24
N SER A 287 -14.33 -8.23 -30.35
CA SER A 287 -14.87 -9.59 -30.32
C SER A 287 -15.53 -9.81 -28.96
N ALA A 288 -16.81 -10.15 -28.97
CA ALA A 288 -17.67 -10.36 -27.82
C ALA A 288 -17.19 -11.52 -26.92
#